data_cc8ec48f488f0f5d5327ea1d3b81d5ce
#
_entry.id   cc8ec48f488f0f5d5327ea1d3b81d5ce
#
_cell.length_a   1.000
_cell.length_b   1.000
_cell.length_c   1.000
_cell.angle_alpha   90.00
_cell.angle_beta   90.00
_cell.angle_gamma   90.00
#
_symmetry.space_group_name_H-M   'P 1'
#
loop_
_entity.id
_entity.type
_entity.pdbx_description
1 polymer ?
#
loop_
_entity_poly.entity_id
_entity_poly.type
_entity_poly.pdbx_seq_one_letter_code
_entity_poly.pdbx_strand_id
1 'polypeptide(L)'
;FNISNIGPRLKYDEGGQKNFIPTNIKIGSSLDLIMDEVSVLSFNLELNKLLVPSPIATYKDGVFIGYQQPDVSFLKGIFKSFTDAPGGFSEELKEITWAFGLEYVFQKSLALRTGYFNESLEKGSRRFLTLGAGFGIDFASIDISYLFSTSKIRNPLENTLRFSITLPLSNQNTQIDGNNLEISND
;
A
#
# COMPACT_ATOMS: atom_id res chain seq x y z
N PHE A 1 -2.05 11.95 2.35
CA PHE A 1 -1.31 11.41 1.19
C PHE A 1 0.17 11.21 1.53
N ASN A 2 0.82 10.31 0.83
CA ASN A 2 2.25 10.03 1.00
C ASN A 2 2.90 9.86 -0.37
N ILE A 3 4.10 10.43 -0.55
CA ILE A 3 4.95 10.14 -1.69
C ILE A 3 6.24 9.55 -1.15
N SER A 4 6.61 8.38 -1.62
CA SER A 4 7.78 7.66 -1.13
C SER A 4 8.74 7.27 -2.26
N ASN A 5 9.97 6.91 -1.86
CA ASN A 5 11.05 6.52 -2.78
C ASN A 5 11.36 7.61 -3.83
N ILE A 6 11.39 8.87 -3.44
CA ILE A 6 11.78 9.98 -4.31
C ILE A 6 13.30 10.00 -4.45
N GLY A 7 13.78 9.92 -5.69
CA GLY A 7 15.23 9.99 -5.94
C GLY A 7 15.62 9.88 -7.40
N PRO A 8 16.89 10.15 -7.72
CA PRO A 8 17.39 10.04 -9.08
C PRO A 8 17.44 8.58 -9.55
N ARG A 9 17.57 8.39 -10.85
CA ARG A 9 17.80 7.06 -11.45
C ARG A 9 19.13 6.49 -10.93
N LEU A 10 19.10 5.22 -10.51
CA LEU A 10 20.27 4.51 -10.00
C LEU A 10 20.78 3.48 -11.02
N LYS A 11 22.09 3.31 -11.02
CA LYS A 11 22.77 2.26 -11.77
C LYS A 11 23.24 1.20 -10.78
N TYR A 12 22.77 -0.03 -10.95
CA TYR A 12 23.09 -1.13 -10.04
C TYR A 12 24.31 -1.94 -10.48
N ASP A 13 24.63 -1.92 -11.80
CA ASP A 13 25.73 -2.68 -12.39
C ASP A 13 26.68 -1.77 -13.18
N GLU A 14 27.98 -2.09 -13.26
CA GLU A 14 28.97 -1.29 -13.97
C GLU A 14 28.73 -1.18 -15.48
N GLY A 15 28.01 -2.06 -16.12
CA GLY A 15 27.59 -2.02 -17.52
C GLY A 15 26.11 -1.74 -17.75
N GLY A 16 25.31 -1.71 -16.65
CA GLY A 16 23.87 -1.69 -16.70
C GLY A 16 23.24 -0.33 -17.04
N GLN A 17 21.94 -0.35 -17.31
CA GLN A 17 21.14 0.85 -17.51
C GLN A 17 20.83 1.54 -16.17
N LYS A 18 20.61 2.85 -16.23
CA LYS A 18 20.06 3.61 -15.08
C LYS A 18 18.57 3.31 -14.96
N ASN A 19 18.15 2.76 -13.83
CA ASN A 19 16.76 2.45 -13.51
C ASN A 19 16.14 3.52 -12.63
N PHE A 20 14.84 3.76 -12.80
CA PHE A 20 14.09 4.60 -11.89
C PHE A 20 13.95 3.89 -10.54
N ILE A 21 14.05 4.67 -9.45
CA ILE A 21 13.62 4.21 -8.14
C ILE A 21 12.10 4.07 -8.17
N PRO A 22 11.50 3.09 -7.51
CA PRO A 22 10.06 2.86 -7.51
C PRO A 22 9.31 3.93 -6.70
N THR A 23 9.42 5.19 -7.18
CA THR A 23 8.67 6.32 -6.61
C THR A 23 7.19 6.03 -6.72
N ASN A 24 6.45 6.22 -5.63
CA ASN A 24 5.01 6.01 -5.64
C ASN A 24 4.27 7.11 -4.89
N ILE A 25 3.01 7.31 -5.26
CA ILE A 25 2.06 8.15 -4.55
C ILE A 25 0.95 7.29 -3.97
N LYS A 26 0.63 7.54 -2.70
CA LYS A 26 -0.49 6.93 -1.99
C LYS A 26 -1.47 7.99 -1.53
N ILE A 27 -2.74 7.72 -1.71
CA ILE A 27 -3.84 8.55 -1.22
C ILE A 27 -4.75 7.62 -0.42
N GLY A 28 -5.01 7.96 0.83
CA GLY A 28 -5.85 7.17 1.71
C GLY A 28 -6.89 8.02 2.42
N SER A 29 -7.96 7.36 2.82
CA SER A 29 -9.04 7.91 3.64
C SER A 29 -9.44 6.89 4.69
N SER A 30 -9.74 7.37 5.90
CA SER A 30 -10.32 6.58 6.99
C SER A 30 -11.60 7.26 7.45
N LEU A 31 -12.60 6.44 7.78
CA LEU A 31 -13.87 6.86 8.35
C LEU A 31 -14.17 5.98 9.55
N ASP A 32 -14.27 6.59 10.73
CA ASP A 32 -14.62 5.90 11.96
C ASP A 32 -16.09 6.16 12.32
N LEU A 33 -16.84 5.10 12.49
CA LEU A 33 -18.22 5.11 12.98
C LEU A 33 -18.21 4.66 14.44
N ILE A 34 -18.46 5.59 15.36
CA ILE A 34 -18.68 5.30 16.78
C ILE A 34 -20.07 4.71 16.90
N MET A 35 -20.17 3.41 17.16
CA MET A 35 -21.45 2.71 17.26
C MET A 35 -22.07 2.88 18.66
N ASP A 36 -21.21 2.83 19.70
CA ASP A 36 -21.57 3.06 21.10
C ASP A 36 -20.30 3.45 21.89
N GLU A 37 -20.39 3.57 23.24
CA GLU A 37 -19.29 4.00 24.11
C GLU A 37 -18.07 3.05 24.09
N VAL A 38 -18.24 1.83 23.60
CA VAL A 38 -17.23 0.78 23.64
C VAL A 38 -16.88 0.18 22.28
N SER A 39 -17.62 0.57 21.23
CA SER A 39 -17.51 -0.06 19.90
C SER A 39 -17.26 0.98 18.80
N VAL A 40 -16.22 0.77 18.02
CA VAL A 40 -15.87 1.60 16.85
C VAL A 40 -15.72 0.70 15.63
N LEU A 41 -16.31 1.11 14.52
CA LEU A 41 -16.13 0.48 13.21
C LEU A 41 -15.42 1.45 12.27
N SER A 42 -14.24 1.08 11.80
CA SER A 42 -13.40 1.90 10.93
C SER A 42 -13.39 1.33 9.51
N PHE A 43 -13.55 2.21 8.54
CA PHE A 43 -13.43 1.94 7.10
C PHE A 43 -12.20 2.64 6.58
N ASN A 44 -11.35 1.91 5.85
CA ASN A 44 -10.13 2.43 5.29
C ASN A 44 -10.10 2.16 3.79
N LEU A 45 -9.72 3.17 3.01
CA LEU A 45 -9.50 3.05 1.56
C LEU A 45 -8.14 3.65 1.22
N GLU A 46 -7.33 2.92 0.47
CA GLU A 46 -6.05 3.38 -0.06
C GLU A 46 -5.99 3.18 -1.58
N LEU A 47 -5.53 4.19 -2.29
CA LEU A 47 -5.16 4.14 -3.70
C LEU A 47 -3.66 4.39 -3.79
N ASN A 48 -2.96 3.58 -4.58
CA ASN A 48 -1.53 3.72 -4.80
C ASN A 48 -1.20 3.61 -6.28
N LYS A 49 -0.35 4.53 -6.78
CA LYS A 49 0.16 4.50 -8.14
C LYS A 49 1.69 4.63 -8.14
N LEU A 50 2.33 3.81 -8.96
CA LEU A 50 3.77 3.92 -9.23
C LEU A 50 4.02 5.09 -10.19
N LEU A 51 4.90 6.02 -9.77
CA LEU A 51 5.27 7.21 -10.53
C LEU A 51 6.56 6.96 -11.34
N VAL A 52 6.60 5.82 -12.03
CA VAL A 52 7.71 5.42 -12.88
C VAL A 52 7.16 5.23 -14.29
N PRO A 53 7.81 5.81 -15.32
CA PRO A 53 7.31 5.68 -16.69
C PRO A 53 7.35 4.23 -17.16
N SER A 54 6.38 3.87 -17.98
CA SER A 54 6.27 2.53 -18.56
C SER A 54 7.49 2.21 -19.41
N PRO A 55 8.10 1.00 -19.25
CA PRO A 55 9.24 0.59 -20.06
C PRO A 55 8.83 0.39 -21.52
N ILE A 56 9.74 0.73 -22.41
CA ILE A 56 9.54 0.66 -23.87
C ILE A 56 10.01 -0.72 -24.36
N ALA A 57 9.15 -1.45 -25.06
CA ALA A 57 9.52 -2.70 -25.71
C ALA A 57 10.54 -2.44 -26.82
N THR A 58 11.65 -3.14 -26.80
CA THR A 58 12.74 -3.01 -27.77
C THR A 58 12.79 -4.24 -28.68
N TYR A 59 12.89 -3.98 -30.00
CA TYR A 59 12.97 -5.01 -31.02
C TYR A 59 14.26 -4.86 -31.80
N LYS A 60 14.87 -5.97 -32.16
CA LYS A 60 16.01 -6.03 -33.11
C LYS A 60 15.65 -7.01 -34.23
N ASP A 61 15.73 -6.56 -35.45
CA ASP A 61 15.37 -7.34 -36.65
C ASP A 61 13.97 -7.98 -36.56
N GLY A 62 13.02 -7.26 -35.97
CA GLY A 62 11.65 -7.73 -35.74
C GLY A 62 11.47 -8.70 -34.56
N VAL A 63 12.55 -9.09 -33.88
CA VAL A 63 12.50 -9.96 -32.70
C VAL A 63 12.53 -9.15 -31.43
N PHE A 64 11.59 -9.44 -30.50
CA PHE A 64 11.59 -8.81 -29.18
C PHE A 64 12.85 -9.20 -28.40
N ILE A 65 13.62 -8.19 -27.95
CA ILE A 65 14.87 -8.39 -27.21
C ILE A 65 14.80 -7.95 -25.76
N GLY A 66 13.70 -7.30 -25.33
CA GLY A 66 13.51 -6.89 -23.97
C GLY A 66 12.83 -5.53 -23.81
N TYR A 67 12.86 -5.02 -22.59
CA TYR A 67 12.34 -3.71 -22.25
C TYR A 67 13.48 -2.76 -21.91
N GLN A 68 13.35 -1.50 -22.35
CA GLN A 68 14.29 -0.44 -22.05
C GLN A 68 13.58 0.68 -21.28
N GLN A 69 14.24 1.21 -20.26
CA GLN A 69 13.74 2.37 -19.54
C GLN A 69 13.85 3.63 -20.40
N PRO A 70 12.81 4.48 -20.44
CA PRO A 70 12.89 5.77 -21.15
C PRO A 70 14.04 6.61 -20.61
N ASP A 71 14.83 7.22 -21.52
CA ASP A 71 15.91 8.11 -21.13
C ASP A 71 15.40 9.53 -20.89
N VAL A 72 14.68 9.70 -19.80
CA VAL A 72 14.14 10.99 -19.34
C VAL A 72 14.61 11.29 -17.93
N SER A 73 14.60 12.57 -17.55
CA SER A 73 14.90 12.98 -16.19
C SER A 73 13.87 12.43 -15.21
N PHE A 74 14.26 12.30 -13.95
CA PHE A 74 13.39 11.80 -12.87
C PHE A 74 12.05 12.54 -12.80
N LEU A 75 12.06 13.89 -12.74
CA LEU A 75 10.84 14.68 -12.69
C LEU A 75 9.97 14.49 -13.92
N LYS A 76 10.57 14.48 -15.11
CA LYS A 76 9.83 14.20 -16.36
C LYS A 76 9.23 12.80 -16.36
N GLY A 77 9.92 11.82 -15.76
CA GLY A 77 9.42 10.45 -15.58
C GLY A 77 8.15 10.41 -14.73
N ILE A 78 8.12 11.15 -13.60
CA ILE A 78 6.95 11.25 -12.74
C ILE A 78 5.72 11.76 -13.51
N PHE A 79 5.86 12.87 -14.22
CA PHE A 79 4.73 13.43 -14.99
C PHE A 79 4.33 12.51 -16.14
N LYS A 80 5.29 11.87 -16.79
CA LYS A 80 5.03 10.96 -17.90
C LYS A 80 4.23 9.73 -17.46
N SER A 81 4.47 9.21 -16.25
CA SER A 81 3.81 8.03 -15.70
C SER A 81 2.27 8.15 -15.54
N PHE A 82 1.69 9.30 -15.82
CA PHE A 82 0.23 9.49 -15.81
C PHE A 82 -0.41 9.37 -17.20
N THR A 83 0.39 9.27 -18.25
CA THR A 83 -0.12 9.34 -19.64
C THR A 83 0.66 8.45 -20.61
N ASP A 84 1.47 7.53 -20.13
CA ASP A 84 2.40 6.76 -20.99
C ASP A 84 2.01 5.29 -21.17
N ALA A 85 0.90 4.86 -20.61
CA ALA A 85 0.39 3.52 -20.84
C ALA A 85 0.00 3.34 -22.33
N PRO A 86 0.50 2.29 -23.01
CA PRO A 86 0.24 2.06 -24.43
C PRO A 86 -1.23 1.94 -24.80
N GLY A 87 -2.06 1.42 -23.92
CA GLY A 87 -3.52 1.30 -24.06
C GLY A 87 -4.31 2.54 -23.66
N GLY A 88 -3.62 3.68 -23.40
CA GLY A 88 -4.23 4.94 -23.02
C GLY A 88 -4.84 4.93 -21.61
N PHE A 89 -5.84 5.81 -21.39
CA PHE A 89 -6.40 6.04 -20.05
C PHE A 89 -6.96 4.78 -19.37
N SER A 90 -7.53 3.85 -20.14
CA SER A 90 -8.03 2.59 -19.60
C SER A 90 -6.91 1.72 -19.01
N GLU A 91 -5.73 1.74 -19.59
CA GLU A 91 -4.56 1.02 -19.09
C GLU A 91 -3.92 1.77 -17.91
N GLU A 92 -3.89 3.10 -17.92
CA GLU A 92 -3.46 3.92 -16.80
C GLU A 92 -4.24 3.59 -15.52
N LEU A 93 -5.55 3.40 -15.61
CA LEU A 93 -6.37 3.00 -14.48
C LEU A 93 -5.99 1.62 -13.92
N LYS A 94 -5.46 0.71 -14.76
CA LYS A 94 -5.00 -0.61 -14.32
C LYS A 94 -3.67 -0.54 -13.56
N GLU A 95 -2.94 0.55 -13.63
CA GLU A 95 -1.71 0.79 -12.86
C GLU A 95 -1.99 1.25 -11.43
N ILE A 96 -3.24 1.63 -11.14
CA ILE A 96 -3.65 1.99 -9.79
C ILE A 96 -3.97 0.72 -9.02
N THR A 97 -3.25 0.49 -7.93
CA THR A 97 -3.62 -0.51 -6.94
C THR A 97 -4.52 0.12 -5.89
N TRP A 98 -5.45 -0.66 -5.35
CA TRP A 98 -6.32 -0.17 -4.30
C TRP A 98 -6.47 -1.21 -3.19
N ALA A 99 -6.68 -0.72 -1.98
CA ALA A 99 -6.94 -1.53 -0.82
C ALA A 99 -8.13 -0.97 -0.04
N PHE A 100 -8.96 -1.87 0.44
CA PHE A 100 -10.07 -1.57 1.34
C PHE A 100 -9.89 -2.35 2.62
N GLY A 101 -10.12 -1.72 3.78
CA GLY A 101 -10.02 -2.34 5.09
C GLY A 101 -11.21 -2.00 5.98
N LEU A 102 -11.58 -2.97 6.80
CA LEU A 102 -12.54 -2.82 7.90
C LEU A 102 -11.85 -3.22 9.19
N GLU A 103 -12.04 -2.43 10.23
CA GLU A 103 -11.65 -2.75 11.58
C GLU A 103 -12.82 -2.50 12.53
N TYR A 104 -13.13 -3.49 13.34
CA TYR A 104 -14.07 -3.37 14.45
C TYR A 104 -13.31 -3.49 15.76
N VAL A 105 -13.36 -2.45 16.58
CA VAL A 105 -12.74 -2.41 17.91
C VAL A 105 -13.82 -2.44 18.98
N PHE A 106 -13.69 -3.36 19.92
CA PHE A 106 -14.57 -3.51 21.06
C PHE A 106 -13.81 -3.31 22.36
N GLN A 107 -14.32 -2.46 23.25
CA GLN A 107 -13.77 -2.11 24.57
C GLN A 107 -12.27 -1.74 24.54
N LYS A 108 -11.79 -1.17 23.43
CA LYS A 108 -10.36 -0.84 23.20
C LYS A 108 -9.40 -2.04 23.41
N SER A 109 -9.93 -3.24 23.58
CA SER A 109 -9.15 -4.46 23.88
C SER A 109 -9.21 -5.49 22.79
N LEU A 110 -10.36 -5.68 22.15
CA LEU A 110 -10.54 -6.63 21.06
C LEU A 110 -10.63 -5.90 19.73
N ALA A 111 -9.84 -6.29 18.75
CA ALA A 111 -9.93 -5.79 17.38
C ALA A 111 -10.14 -6.95 16.41
N LEU A 112 -11.11 -6.81 15.51
CA LEU A 112 -11.32 -7.70 14.38
C LEU A 112 -11.08 -6.92 13.09
N ARG A 113 -10.30 -7.47 12.19
CA ARG A 113 -9.86 -6.79 10.98
C ARG A 113 -10.10 -7.66 9.75
N THR A 114 -10.54 -7.04 8.68
CA THR A 114 -10.54 -7.66 7.36
C THR A 114 -10.11 -6.64 6.33
N GLY A 115 -9.49 -7.08 5.26
CA GLY A 115 -9.05 -6.19 4.20
C GLY A 115 -8.93 -6.91 2.88
N TYR A 116 -9.06 -6.15 1.81
CA TYR A 116 -8.88 -6.64 0.46
C TYR A 116 -7.94 -5.71 -0.31
N PHE A 117 -6.93 -6.29 -0.93
CA PHE A 117 -6.00 -5.61 -1.81
C PHE A 117 -6.18 -6.09 -3.25
N ASN A 118 -6.18 -5.16 -4.18
CA ASN A 118 -6.31 -5.45 -5.61
C ASN A 118 -5.26 -4.75 -6.45
N GLU A 119 -4.62 -5.52 -7.29
CA GLU A 119 -3.78 -5.08 -8.39
C GLU A 119 -4.27 -5.73 -9.68
N SER A 120 -4.24 -4.98 -10.79
CA SER A 120 -4.69 -5.48 -12.09
C SER A 120 -3.95 -6.76 -12.50
N LEU A 121 -4.66 -7.67 -13.15
CA LEU A 121 -4.10 -8.92 -13.70
C LEU A 121 -2.95 -8.66 -14.69
N GLU A 122 -2.99 -7.54 -15.39
CA GLU A 122 -2.01 -7.18 -16.42
C GLU A 122 -0.77 -6.48 -15.84
N LYS A 123 -0.84 -5.99 -14.59
CA LYS A 123 0.21 -5.15 -13.97
C LYS A 123 0.91 -5.80 -12.76
N GLY A 124 0.57 -7.04 -12.40
CA GLY A 124 1.21 -7.77 -11.29
C GLY A 124 0.32 -8.83 -10.66
N SER A 125 -1.01 -8.74 -10.86
CA SER A 125 -1.98 -9.76 -10.47
C SER A 125 -2.03 -10.11 -8.99
N ARG A 126 -1.61 -9.21 -8.09
CA ARG A 126 -1.66 -9.43 -6.66
C ARG A 126 -3.04 -9.10 -6.12
N ARG A 127 -3.72 -10.09 -5.60
CA ARG A 127 -5.04 -9.94 -4.98
C ARG A 127 -5.08 -10.74 -3.70
N PHE A 128 -5.40 -10.09 -2.60
CA PHE A 128 -5.42 -10.72 -1.29
C PHE A 128 -6.67 -10.35 -0.53
N LEU A 129 -7.21 -11.33 0.18
CA LEU A 129 -8.08 -11.12 1.32
C LEU A 129 -7.26 -11.31 2.60
N THR A 130 -7.39 -10.42 3.56
CA THR A 130 -6.76 -10.56 4.87
C THR A 130 -7.81 -10.64 5.95
N LEU A 131 -7.57 -11.50 6.94
CA LEU A 131 -8.33 -11.57 8.17
C LEU A 131 -7.37 -11.41 9.34
N GLY A 132 -7.77 -10.67 10.36
CA GLY A 132 -6.94 -10.43 11.53
C GLY A 132 -7.78 -10.28 12.81
N ALA A 133 -7.14 -10.62 13.91
CA ALA A 133 -7.67 -10.39 15.25
C ALA A 133 -6.56 -9.84 16.13
N GLY A 134 -6.88 -8.88 16.97
CA GLY A 134 -5.99 -8.30 17.96
C GLY A 134 -6.62 -8.34 19.34
N PHE A 135 -5.80 -8.56 20.35
CA PHE A 135 -6.20 -8.46 21.73
C PHE A 135 -5.18 -7.63 22.50
N GLY A 136 -5.66 -6.56 23.14
CA GLY A 136 -4.84 -5.63 23.92
C GLY A 136 -5.24 -5.62 25.39
N ILE A 137 -4.21 -5.53 26.22
CA ILE A 137 -4.30 -5.23 27.65
C ILE A 137 -3.36 -4.06 27.95
N ASP A 138 -3.45 -3.46 29.11
CA ASP A 138 -2.75 -2.22 29.47
C ASP A 138 -1.24 -2.23 29.17
N PHE A 139 -0.60 -3.38 29.29
CA PHE A 139 0.86 -3.52 29.14
C PHE A 139 1.30 -4.31 27.89
N ALA A 140 0.37 -4.86 27.09
CA ALA A 140 0.73 -5.63 25.90
C ALA A 140 -0.43 -5.73 24.91
N SER A 141 -0.13 -5.82 23.63
CA SER A 141 -1.08 -6.28 22.63
C SER A 141 -0.53 -7.43 21.80
N ILE A 142 -1.42 -8.31 21.41
CA ILE A 142 -1.14 -9.47 20.56
C ILE A 142 -2.04 -9.35 19.33
N ASP A 143 -1.44 -9.42 18.15
CA ASP A 143 -2.15 -9.42 16.90
C ASP A 143 -1.80 -10.67 16.08
N ILE A 144 -2.81 -11.27 15.47
CA ILE A 144 -2.65 -12.37 14.53
C ILE A 144 -3.38 -12.00 13.24
N SER A 145 -2.76 -12.26 12.10
CA SER A 145 -3.42 -12.05 10.81
C SER A 145 -3.02 -13.11 9.80
N TYR A 146 -3.93 -13.43 8.92
CA TYR A 146 -3.74 -14.39 7.85
C TYR A 146 -4.10 -13.77 6.50
N LEU A 147 -3.29 -14.05 5.49
CA LEU A 147 -3.43 -13.53 4.14
C LEU A 147 -3.78 -14.70 3.19
N PHE A 148 -4.94 -14.57 2.54
CA PHE A 148 -5.40 -15.48 1.49
C PHE A 148 -5.15 -14.87 0.12
N SER A 149 -4.46 -15.58 -0.77
CA SER A 149 -4.41 -15.17 -2.17
C SER A 149 -5.74 -15.48 -2.86
N THR A 150 -6.27 -14.47 -3.55
CA THR A 150 -7.45 -14.63 -4.41
C THR A 150 -7.09 -14.57 -5.90
N SER A 151 -5.79 -14.46 -6.20
CA SER A 151 -5.24 -14.48 -7.56
C SER A 151 -5.01 -15.93 -8.04
N LYS A 152 -5.14 -16.15 -9.36
CA LYS A 152 -4.74 -17.41 -9.99
C LYS A 152 -3.21 -17.55 -10.12
N ILE A 153 -2.48 -16.45 -10.04
CA ILE A 153 -1.03 -16.42 -10.09
C ILE A 153 -0.50 -16.53 -8.66
N ARG A 154 0.36 -17.51 -8.42
CA ARG A 154 0.96 -17.71 -7.10
C ARG A 154 1.78 -16.50 -6.70
N ASN A 155 1.57 -16.03 -5.48
CA ASN A 155 2.30 -14.94 -4.88
C ASN A 155 3.17 -15.45 -3.73
N PRO A 156 4.41 -14.97 -3.56
CA PRO A 156 5.26 -15.35 -2.43
C PRO A 156 4.66 -15.07 -1.05
N LEU A 157 3.69 -14.14 -0.96
CA LEU A 157 2.99 -13.80 0.29
C LEU A 157 1.73 -14.65 0.52
N GLU A 158 1.42 -15.58 -0.39
CA GLU A 158 0.26 -16.46 -0.26
C GLU A 158 0.35 -17.32 1.01
N ASN A 159 -0.79 -17.43 1.71
CA ASN A 159 -0.92 -18.22 2.94
C ASN A 159 0.05 -17.79 4.06
N THR A 160 0.33 -16.49 4.15
CA THR A 160 1.18 -15.96 5.21
C THR A 160 0.39 -15.74 6.49
N LEU A 161 0.82 -16.38 7.56
CA LEU A 161 0.40 -16.10 8.93
C LEU A 161 1.37 -15.09 9.55
N ARG A 162 0.85 -13.99 10.10
CA ARG A 162 1.62 -13.00 10.84
C ARG A 162 1.19 -13.00 12.29
N PHE A 163 2.16 -12.90 13.15
CA PHE A 163 1.98 -12.80 14.59
C PHE A 163 2.81 -11.61 15.09
N SER A 164 2.22 -10.75 15.92
CA SER A 164 2.87 -9.57 16.50
C SER A 164 2.59 -9.50 17.99
N ILE A 165 3.58 -9.08 18.75
CA ILE A 165 3.43 -8.70 20.15
C ILE A 165 3.99 -7.28 20.28
N THR A 166 3.18 -6.37 20.83
CA THR A 166 3.58 -5.00 21.09
C THR A 166 3.58 -4.75 22.59
N LEU A 167 4.69 -4.23 23.09
CA LEU A 167 4.87 -3.86 24.49
C LEU A 167 5.12 -2.36 24.57
N PRO A 168 4.23 -1.56 25.17
CA PRO A 168 4.49 -0.15 25.40
C PRO A 168 5.60 0.01 26.45
N LEU A 169 6.69 0.70 26.10
CA LEU A 169 7.83 0.93 27.00
C LEU A 169 7.65 2.14 27.93
N SER A 170 6.53 2.83 27.83
CA SER A 170 6.22 4.01 28.62
C SER A 170 4.88 3.82 29.32
N ASN A 171 4.84 4.11 30.64
CA ASN A 171 3.62 4.16 31.44
C ASN A 171 2.78 5.44 31.18
N GLN A 172 2.85 6.02 29.99
CA GLN A 172 1.85 6.99 29.61
C GLN A 172 0.60 6.20 29.19
N ASN A 173 -0.47 6.36 29.95
CA ASN A 173 -1.82 6.03 29.52
C ASN A 173 -2.04 6.67 28.14
N THR A 174 -1.67 5.98 27.10
CA THR A 174 -2.02 6.37 25.75
C THR A 174 -3.49 5.95 25.60
N GLN A 175 -4.37 6.73 26.18
CA GLN A 175 -5.72 6.81 25.67
C GLN A 175 -5.55 7.18 24.20
N ILE A 176 -5.98 6.33 23.33
CA ILE A 176 -6.21 6.66 21.92
C ILE A 176 -7.47 7.52 21.94
N ASP A 177 -7.31 8.78 22.38
CA ASP A 177 -8.33 9.79 22.26
C ASP A 177 -8.34 10.26 20.80
N GLY A 178 -9.26 9.70 20.06
CA GLY A 178 -9.72 10.32 18.83
C GLY A 178 -10.55 11.57 19.14
N ASN A 179 -9.95 12.58 19.76
CA ASN A 179 -10.42 13.97 19.81
C ASN A 179 -9.59 14.75 20.84
N ASN A 180 -8.60 15.49 20.40
CA ASN A 180 -8.19 16.73 21.06
C ASN A 180 -7.62 17.68 20.02
N LEU A 181 -8.51 18.39 19.35
CA LEU A 181 -8.29 19.74 18.90
C LEU A 181 -8.88 20.66 19.99
N GLU A 182 -8.26 20.78 21.14
CA GLU A 182 -8.39 21.95 21.99
C GLU A 182 -7.13 22.79 21.84
N ILE A 183 -7.29 23.89 21.10
CA ILE A 183 -6.36 25.00 21.08
C ILE A 183 -6.52 25.68 22.45
N SER A 184 -5.58 25.45 23.37
CA SER A 184 -5.42 26.26 24.55
C SER A 184 -4.70 27.55 24.16
N ASN A 185 -5.45 28.62 24.03
CA ASN A 185 -4.92 29.98 24.08
C ASN A 185 -4.83 30.38 25.56
N ASP A 186 -3.59 30.51 26.05
CA ASP A 186 -3.20 31.42 27.13
C ASP A 186 -1.82 32.00 26.83
#